data_0d4965dc0a3bb900e77d6f160acbc37e
#
_entry.id   0d4965dc0a3bb900e77d6f160acbc37e
#
_cell.length_a   1.000
_cell.length_b   1.000
_cell.length_c   1.000
_cell.angle_alpha   90.00
_cell.angle_beta   90.00
_cell.angle_gamma   90.00
#
_symmetry.space_group_name_H-M   'P 1'
#
loop_
_entity.id
_entity.type
_entity.pdbx_description
1 polymer ?
#
loop_
_entity_poly.entity_id
_entity_poly.type
_entity_poly.pdbx_seq_one_letter_code
_entity_poly.pdbx_strand_id
1 'polypeptide(L)'
;MTTVAEAEALADWVALHNRNLETIYITHAHFDHFYGLSVLLDRFPSARAIATSRTVKAMQMSFSPPVEQLARRLFPGQVATKLVPPEPYEQDTFTLEGHELRIIEEGRTDGPDSTSLHVPSIGLIVAGDVVYNQCRMYVGDTTPESRKNWIASLDRLAALNPAIVVAGHKKPGAPDSPSTIQDTKRYLQDFDRLQKTAKSDQELFDQMTELYPHWVANQSWLMFGFPQP
;
A
#
# COMPACT_ATOMS: atom_id res chain seq x y z
N MET A 1 3.71 5.44 -5.95
CA MET A 1 4.14 6.38 -7.03
C MET A 1 3.41 6.08 -8.32
N THR A 2 2.40 6.89 -8.56
CA THR A 2 1.57 6.81 -9.77
C THR A 2 2.18 7.58 -10.92
N THR A 3 2.81 8.73 -10.60
CA THR A 3 3.27 9.70 -11.60
C THR A 3 4.77 9.62 -11.84
N VAL A 4 5.18 10.05 -13.02
CA VAL A 4 6.60 10.17 -13.39
C VAL A 4 7.33 11.10 -12.41
N ALA A 5 6.72 12.24 -12.06
CA ALA A 5 7.34 13.20 -11.14
C ALA A 5 7.56 12.61 -9.73
N GLU A 6 6.63 11.80 -9.21
CA GLU A 6 6.84 11.10 -7.93
C GLU A 6 7.96 10.07 -8.02
N ALA A 7 8.04 9.33 -9.14
CA ALA A 7 9.07 8.35 -9.35
C ALA A 7 10.46 8.98 -9.51
N GLU A 8 10.56 10.10 -10.22
CA GLU A 8 11.79 10.89 -10.36
C GLU A 8 12.24 11.45 -9.01
N ALA A 9 11.32 12.03 -8.22
CA ALA A 9 11.62 12.52 -6.88
C ALA A 9 12.13 11.40 -5.95
N LEU A 10 11.54 10.20 -6.04
CA LEU A 10 12.03 9.03 -5.30
C LEU A 10 13.41 8.58 -5.81
N ALA A 11 13.64 8.57 -7.12
CA ALA A 11 14.93 8.22 -7.70
C ALA A 11 16.03 9.19 -7.24
N ASP A 12 15.74 10.48 -7.24
CA ASP A 12 16.68 11.50 -6.74
C ASP A 12 16.95 11.32 -5.24
N TRP A 13 15.92 11.05 -4.44
CA TRP A 13 16.08 10.77 -3.02
C TRP A 13 16.97 9.54 -2.78
N VAL A 14 16.78 8.44 -3.52
CA VAL A 14 17.65 7.24 -3.46
C VAL A 14 19.08 7.59 -3.82
N ALA A 15 19.29 8.34 -4.92
CA ALA A 15 20.63 8.73 -5.39
C ALA A 15 21.40 9.58 -4.36
N LEU A 16 20.71 10.46 -3.62
CA LEU A 16 21.31 11.30 -2.56
C LEU A 16 21.92 10.49 -1.41
N HIS A 17 21.49 9.24 -1.21
CA HIS A 17 22.00 8.38 -0.14
C HIS A 17 23.31 7.68 -0.49
N ASN A 18 23.81 7.80 -1.71
CA ASN A 18 25.06 7.16 -2.17
C ASN A 18 25.13 5.66 -1.84
N ARG A 19 24.00 4.96 -2.05
CA ARG A 19 23.90 3.51 -1.87
C ARG A 19 23.54 2.85 -3.19
N ASN A 20 23.92 1.59 -3.34
CA ASN A 20 23.49 0.78 -4.48
C ASN A 20 22.04 0.31 -4.22
N LEU A 21 21.14 0.67 -5.11
CA LEU A 21 19.81 0.08 -5.11
C LEU A 21 19.87 -1.31 -5.72
N GLU A 22 19.65 -2.35 -4.92
CA GLU A 22 19.68 -3.74 -5.37
C GLU A 22 18.30 -4.28 -5.66
N THR A 23 17.33 -3.98 -4.76
CA THR A 23 15.98 -4.55 -4.83
C THR A 23 14.93 -3.50 -4.62
N ILE A 24 13.92 -3.49 -5.48
CA ILE A 24 12.66 -2.77 -5.34
C ILE A 24 11.59 -3.82 -5.07
N TYR A 25 11.06 -3.84 -3.84
CA TYR A 25 10.01 -4.76 -3.46
C TYR A 25 8.64 -4.11 -3.57
N ILE A 26 7.71 -4.76 -4.28
CA ILE A 26 6.33 -4.26 -4.43
C ILE A 26 5.41 -5.09 -3.54
N THR A 27 4.73 -4.43 -2.60
CA THR A 27 3.93 -5.07 -1.56
C THR A 27 2.59 -5.63 -2.06
N HIS A 28 1.96 -4.96 -3.02
CA HIS A 28 0.63 -5.34 -3.53
C HIS A 28 0.34 -4.74 -4.91
N ALA A 29 -0.83 -5.04 -5.46
CA ALA A 29 -1.15 -4.85 -6.88
C ALA A 29 -1.85 -3.53 -7.23
N HIS A 30 -2.00 -2.57 -6.31
CA HIS A 30 -2.56 -1.26 -6.65
C HIS A 30 -1.57 -0.40 -7.44
N PHE A 31 -2.04 0.23 -8.50
CA PHE A 31 -1.21 0.90 -9.50
C PHE A 31 -0.35 2.05 -8.93
N ASP A 32 -0.83 2.70 -7.89
CA ASP A 32 -0.13 3.81 -7.21
C ASP A 32 1.13 3.36 -6.45
N HIS A 33 1.35 2.04 -6.33
CA HIS A 33 2.57 1.49 -5.74
C HIS A 33 3.64 1.10 -6.75
N PHE A 34 3.31 0.96 -8.05
CA PHE A 34 4.29 0.46 -9.01
C PHE A 34 4.27 1.09 -10.42
N TYR A 35 3.31 1.95 -10.78
CA TYR A 35 3.27 2.53 -12.13
C TYR A 35 4.50 3.37 -12.50
N GLY A 36 5.22 3.92 -11.51
CA GLY A 36 6.50 4.59 -11.70
C GLY A 36 7.72 3.68 -11.78
N LEU A 37 7.54 2.35 -11.76
CA LEU A 37 8.65 1.38 -11.67
C LEU A 37 9.62 1.49 -12.85
N SER A 38 9.13 1.73 -14.06
CA SER A 38 10.01 1.90 -15.24
C SER A 38 11.00 3.07 -15.08
N VAL A 39 10.58 4.17 -14.47
CA VAL A 39 11.43 5.34 -14.22
C VAL A 39 12.56 4.97 -13.25
N LEU A 40 12.26 4.21 -12.19
CA LEU A 40 13.28 3.73 -11.26
C LEU A 40 14.26 2.77 -11.91
N LEU A 41 13.78 1.82 -12.71
CA LEU A 41 14.62 0.84 -13.39
C LEU A 41 15.49 1.48 -14.49
N ASP A 42 15.00 2.50 -15.17
CA ASP A 42 15.79 3.28 -16.14
C ASP A 42 16.92 4.05 -15.42
N ARG A 43 16.66 4.57 -14.22
CA ARG A 43 17.64 5.28 -13.40
C ARG A 43 18.64 4.36 -12.71
N PHE A 44 18.20 3.17 -12.31
CA PHE A 44 18.98 2.16 -11.58
C PHE A 44 18.93 0.82 -12.31
N PRO A 45 19.62 0.66 -13.45
CA PRO A 45 19.48 -0.51 -14.33
C PRO A 45 20.03 -1.81 -13.72
N SER A 46 20.81 -1.74 -12.64
CA SER A 46 21.27 -2.89 -11.88
C SER A 46 20.29 -3.37 -10.82
N ALA A 47 19.27 -2.58 -10.51
CA ALA A 47 18.25 -2.93 -9.52
C ALA A 47 17.28 -3.98 -10.10
N ARG A 48 16.81 -4.89 -9.24
CA ARG A 48 15.75 -5.82 -9.57
C ARG A 48 14.46 -5.37 -8.89
N ALA A 49 13.36 -5.35 -9.63
CA ALA A 49 12.04 -5.17 -9.05
C ALA A 49 11.38 -6.53 -8.86
N ILE A 50 10.96 -6.85 -7.65
CA ILE A 50 10.36 -8.13 -7.29
C ILE A 50 9.04 -7.94 -6.55
N ALA A 51 8.14 -8.92 -6.71
CA ALA A 51 6.94 -9.10 -5.90
C ALA A 51 6.63 -10.60 -5.83
N THR A 52 5.79 -11.05 -4.89
CA THR A 52 5.36 -12.45 -4.89
C THR A 52 4.65 -12.80 -6.19
N SER A 53 4.73 -14.06 -6.62
CA SER A 53 4.01 -14.52 -7.82
C SER A 53 2.51 -14.27 -7.76
N ARG A 54 1.92 -14.30 -6.57
CA ARG A 54 0.50 -13.97 -6.36
C ARG A 54 0.24 -12.49 -6.60
N THR A 55 1.07 -11.62 -6.04
CA THR A 55 1.00 -10.15 -6.28
C THR A 55 1.17 -9.83 -7.76
N VAL A 56 2.17 -10.42 -8.45
CA VAL A 56 2.37 -10.22 -9.89
C VAL A 56 1.14 -10.67 -10.70
N LYS A 57 0.53 -11.79 -10.32
CA LYS A 57 -0.71 -12.25 -10.94
C LYS A 57 -1.87 -11.26 -10.71
N ALA A 58 -2.01 -10.74 -9.50
CA ALA A 58 -3.05 -9.76 -9.17
C ALA A 58 -2.86 -8.44 -9.96
N MET A 59 -1.61 -8.05 -10.26
CA MET A 59 -1.30 -6.86 -11.07
C MET A 59 -1.84 -6.90 -12.50
N GLN A 60 -2.23 -8.07 -13.01
CA GLN A 60 -2.86 -8.16 -14.33
C GLN A 60 -4.12 -7.28 -14.43
N MET A 61 -4.85 -7.12 -13.32
CA MET A 61 -5.98 -6.21 -13.26
C MET A 61 -5.54 -4.75 -13.42
N SER A 62 -4.49 -4.33 -12.72
CA SER A 62 -3.94 -2.97 -12.78
C SER A 62 -3.33 -2.63 -14.15
N PHE A 63 -2.85 -3.64 -14.89
CA PHE A 63 -2.39 -3.48 -16.28
C PHE A 63 -3.55 -3.60 -17.30
N SER A 64 -4.79 -3.84 -16.86
CA SER A 64 -5.91 -3.90 -17.78
C SER A 64 -6.23 -2.53 -18.38
N PRO A 65 -6.70 -2.46 -19.65
CA PRO A 65 -6.97 -1.20 -20.30
C PRO A 65 -7.92 -0.26 -19.53
N PRO A 66 -8.99 -0.75 -18.86
CA PRO A 66 -9.86 0.13 -18.08
C PRO A 66 -9.14 0.82 -16.92
N VAL A 67 -8.29 0.10 -16.18
CA VAL A 67 -7.56 0.65 -15.04
C VAL A 67 -6.45 1.61 -15.49
N GLU A 68 -5.70 1.25 -16.54
CA GLU A 68 -4.71 2.15 -17.12
C GLU A 68 -5.35 3.45 -17.64
N GLN A 69 -6.47 3.35 -18.36
CA GLN A 69 -7.21 4.53 -18.83
C GLN A 69 -7.74 5.38 -17.67
N LEU A 70 -8.18 4.76 -16.57
CA LEU A 70 -8.57 5.48 -15.36
C LEU A 70 -7.39 6.27 -14.79
N ALA A 71 -6.25 5.64 -14.59
CA ALA A 71 -5.05 6.30 -14.09
C ALA A 71 -4.63 7.47 -14.98
N ARG A 72 -4.62 7.28 -16.32
CA ARG A 72 -4.28 8.34 -17.27
C ARG A 72 -5.29 9.48 -17.29
N ARG A 73 -6.56 9.24 -16.97
CA ARG A 73 -7.59 10.31 -16.83
C ARG A 73 -7.41 11.07 -15.52
N LEU A 74 -7.07 10.38 -14.42
CA LEU A 74 -6.85 11.00 -13.12
C LEU A 74 -5.54 11.81 -13.09
N PHE A 75 -4.53 11.36 -13.82
CA PHE A 75 -3.20 11.95 -13.86
C PHE A 75 -2.76 12.23 -15.33
N PRO A 76 -3.42 13.18 -16.03
CA PRO A 76 -3.20 13.40 -17.45
C PRO A 76 -1.76 13.82 -17.74
N GLY A 77 -1.11 13.07 -18.65
CA GLY A 77 0.29 13.28 -19.03
C GLY A 77 1.34 12.91 -17.98
N GLN A 78 0.93 12.39 -16.83
CA GLN A 78 1.84 12.12 -15.70
C GLN A 78 2.12 10.62 -15.47
N VAL A 79 1.33 9.74 -16.05
CA VAL A 79 1.57 8.28 -15.97
C VAL A 79 2.66 7.91 -16.98
N ALA A 80 3.62 7.07 -16.54
CA ALA A 80 4.71 6.60 -17.39
C ALA A 80 4.19 5.99 -18.71
N THR A 81 4.89 6.24 -19.80
CA THR A 81 4.52 5.70 -21.11
C THR A 81 4.66 4.20 -21.19
N LYS A 82 5.67 3.66 -20.50
CA LYS A 82 5.94 2.22 -20.39
C LYS A 82 5.65 1.78 -18.95
N LEU A 83 4.68 0.90 -18.79
CA LEU A 83 4.40 0.23 -17.53
C LEU A 83 5.08 -1.15 -17.54
N VAL A 84 5.79 -1.48 -16.47
CA VAL A 84 6.53 -2.75 -16.36
C VAL A 84 6.10 -3.47 -15.09
N PRO A 85 5.85 -4.80 -15.16
CA PRO A 85 5.63 -5.60 -13.96
C PRO A 85 6.96 -5.88 -13.26
N PRO A 86 6.96 -6.11 -11.94
CA PRO A 86 8.11 -6.69 -11.25
C PRO A 86 8.29 -8.17 -11.65
N GLU A 87 9.47 -8.70 -11.37
CA GLU A 87 9.77 -10.13 -11.53
C GLU A 87 9.01 -10.93 -10.44
N PRO A 88 8.41 -12.08 -10.78
CA PRO A 88 7.83 -12.95 -9.78
C PRO A 88 8.92 -13.55 -8.88
N TYR A 89 8.67 -13.52 -7.56
CA TYR A 89 9.59 -14.04 -6.56
C TYR A 89 8.88 -15.12 -5.74
N GLU A 90 9.48 -16.32 -5.71
CA GLU A 90 8.85 -17.53 -5.16
C GLU A 90 9.23 -17.83 -3.72
N GLN A 91 10.21 -17.10 -3.17
CA GLN A 91 10.67 -17.32 -1.81
C GLN A 91 10.02 -16.32 -0.85
N ASP A 92 9.92 -16.69 0.40
CA ASP A 92 9.39 -15.86 1.47
C ASP A 92 10.46 -14.97 2.14
N THR A 93 11.72 -15.12 1.76
CA THR A 93 12.84 -14.34 2.28
C THR A 93 13.85 -13.97 1.19
N PHE A 94 14.53 -12.85 1.40
CA PHE A 94 15.75 -12.49 0.68
C PHE A 94 16.71 -11.79 1.64
N THR A 95 17.95 -11.58 1.22
CA THR A 95 18.99 -10.96 2.06
C THR A 95 19.49 -9.66 1.46
N LEU A 96 19.78 -8.69 2.33
CA LEU A 96 20.47 -7.45 1.99
C LEU A 96 21.62 -7.27 2.97
N GLU A 97 22.86 -7.17 2.46
CA GLU A 97 24.08 -7.02 3.28
C GLU A 97 24.19 -8.07 4.41
N GLY A 98 23.71 -9.30 4.16
CA GLY A 98 23.73 -10.40 5.13
C GLY A 98 22.56 -10.39 6.12
N HIS A 99 21.67 -9.41 6.08
CA HIS A 99 20.46 -9.37 6.90
C HIS A 99 19.28 -9.96 6.14
N GLU A 100 18.49 -10.78 6.84
CA GLU A 100 17.27 -11.37 6.29
C GLU A 100 16.13 -10.36 6.26
N LEU A 101 15.43 -10.32 5.13
CA LEU A 101 14.16 -9.62 4.92
C LEU A 101 13.10 -10.68 4.64
N ARG A 102 11.99 -10.65 5.39
CA ARG A 102 10.91 -11.64 5.32
C ARG A 102 9.67 -11.05 4.67
N ILE A 103 9.18 -11.72 3.65
CA ILE A 103 7.89 -11.40 3.03
C ILE A 103 6.79 -12.07 3.84
N ILE A 104 5.82 -11.31 4.30
CA ILE A 104 4.65 -11.81 5.02
C ILE A 104 3.45 -11.72 4.11
N GLU A 105 2.85 -12.86 3.79
CA GLU A 105 1.58 -12.89 3.06
C GLU A 105 0.43 -12.50 3.99
N GLU A 106 -0.27 -11.42 3.64
CA GLU A 106 -1.40 -10.89 4.42
C GLU A 106 -2.76 -11.32 3.86
N GLY A 107 -2.75 -11.81 2.63
CA GLY A 107 -3.97 -12.18 1.92
C GLY A 107 -4.72 -10.95 1.42
N ARG A 108 -6.05 -10.98 1.51
CA ARG A 108 -6.87 -9.85 1.08
C ARG A 108 -6.96 -8.81 2.20
N THR A 109 -6.48 -7.61 1.90
CA THR A 109 -6.65 -6.40 2.73
C THR A 109 -7.49 -5.37 1.97
N ASP A 110 -6.96 -4.24 1.59
CA ASP A 110 -7.56 -3.26 0.69
C ASP A 110 -7.62 -3.76 -0.77
N GLY A 111 -6.76 -4.71 -1.13
CA GLY A 111 -6.71 -5.44 -2.38
C GLY A 111 -6.38 -6.92 -2.18
N PRO A 112 -6.37 -7.73 -3.26
CA PRO A 112 -6.00 -9.14 -3.19
C PRO A 112 -4.49 -9.33 -3.03
N ASP A 113 -4.11 -10.45 -2.38
CA ASP A 113 -2.73 -10.94 -2.30
C ASP A 113 -1.72 -9.87 -1.85
N SER A 114 -2.11 -9.07 -0.83
CA SER A 114 -1.25 -8.07 -0.21
C SER A 114 -0.16 -8.73 0.63
N THR A 115 0.98 -8.06 0.71
CA THR A 115 2.12 -8.51 1.50
C THR A 115 2.72 -7.36 2.31
N SER A 116 3.44 -7.72 3.38
CA SER A 116 4.30 -6.82 4.14
C SER A 116 5.74 -7.32 4.09
N LEU A 117 6.72 -6.43 4.29
CA LEU A 117 8.13 -6.78 4.40
C LEU A 117 8.61 -6.55 5.83
N HIS A 118 9.07 -7.61 6.50
CA HIS A 118 9.62 -7.55 7.84
C HIS A 118 11.15 -7.63 7.80
N VAL A 119 11.81 -6.72 8.49
CA VAL A 119 13.28 -6.68 8.68
C VAL A 119 13.57 -6.90 10.16
N PRO A 120 13.75 -8.16 10.60
CA PRO A 120 13.87 -8.50 12.03
C PRO A 120 15.05 -7.83 12.73
N SER A 121 16.17 -7.65 12.03
CA SER A 121 17.41 -7.09 12.58
C SER A 121 17.25 -5.68 13.17
N ILE A 122 16.25 -4.93 12.70
CA ILE A 122 15.94 -3.56 13.16
C ILE A 122 14.49 -3.39 13.61
N GLY A 123 13.72 -4.49 13.69
CA GLY A 123 12.31 -4.46 14.08
C GLY A 123 11.43 -3.63 13.15
N LEU A 124 11.75 -3.57 11.86
CA LEU A 124 11.02 -2.78 10.87
C LEU A 124 9.99 -3.63 10.14
N ILE A 125 8.78 -3.09 10.00
CA ILE A 125 7.78 -3.59 9.04
C ILE A 125 7.48 -2.49 8.02
N VAL A 126 7.64 -2.81 6.73
CA VAL A 126 7.09 -2.03 5.62
C VAL A 126 5.79 -2.71 5.23
N ALA A 127 4.68 -2.10 5.63
CA ALA A 127 3.39 -2.77 5.66
C ALA A 127 2.59 -2.65 4.35
N GLY A 128 3.01 -1.79 3.41
CA GLY A 128 2.14 -1.43 2.30
C GLY A 128 0.77 -0.96 2.82
N ASP A 129 -0.28 -1.20 2.08
CA ASP A 129 -1.63 -0.77 2.42
C ASP A 129 -2.34 -1.67 3.44
N VAL A 130 -1.63 -2.64 4.01
CA VAL A 130 -2.09 -3.34 5.22
C VAL A 130 -2.23 -2.35 6.39
N VAL A 131 -1.37 -1.32 6.42
CA VAL A 131 -1.39 -0.26 7.45
C VAL A 131 -1.48 1.11 6.79
N TYR A 132 -2.37 1.95 7.32
CA TYR A 132 -2.54 3.36 6.98
C TYR A 132 -2.17 4.23 8.18
N ASN A 133 -1.50 5.36 7.93
CA ASN A 133 -1.04 6.24 9.01
C ASN A 133 -1.66 7.64 8.87
N GLN A 134 -2.73 7.89 9.61
CA GLN A 134 -3.48 9.15 9.58
C GLN A 134 -3.97 9.53 8.16
N CYS A 135 -4.20 8.54 7.32
CA CYS A 135 -4.84 8.66 6.02
C CYS A 135 -6.13 7.85 6.01
N ARG A 136 -7.15 8.37 5.33
CA ARG A 136 -8.41 7.65 5.12
C ARG A 136 -8.15 6.44 4.24
N MET A 137 -8.66 5.29 4.66
CA MET A 137 -8.34 4.02 4.06
C MET A 137 -9.20 3.75 2.82
N TYR A 138 -8.59 3.12 1.81
CA TYR A 138 -9.35 2.56 0.72
C TYR A 138 -9.99 1.24 1.16
N VAL A 139 -11.31 1.18 1.16
CA VAL A 139 -12.09 0.00 1.55
C VAL A 139 -13.07 -0.45 0.45
N GLY A 140 -13.00 0.15 -0.75
CA GLY A 140 -13.91 -0.07 -1.87
C GLY A 140 -13.96 -1.52 -2.35
N ASP A 141 -12.81 -2.19 -2.39
CA ASP A 141 -12.68 -3.59 -2.82
C ASP A 141 -12.84 -4.60 -1.67
N THR A 142 -13.41 -4.16 -0.53
CA THR A 142 -13.55 -4.99 0.65
C THR A 142 -14.99 -5.45 0.90
N THR A 143 -15.11 -6.55 1.61
CA THR A 143 -16.35 -7.04 2.19
C THR A 143 -16.22 -7.10 3.71
N PRO A 144 -17.31 -7.21 4.49
CA PRO A 144 -17.21 -7.42 5.94
C PRO A 144 -16.31 -8.60 6.33
N GLU A 145 -16.32 -9.67 5.54
CA GLU A 145 -15.49 -10.85 5.78
C GLU A 145 -14.01 -10.57 5.47
N SER A 146 -13.71 -9.91 4.34
CA SER A 146 -12.31 -9.56 4.03
C SER A 146 -11.73 -8.56 5.02
N ARG A 147 -12.53 -7.63 5.57
CA ARG A 147 -12.08 -6.73 6.63
C ARG A 147 -11.79 -7.45 7.96
N LYS A 148 -12.52 -8.52 8.30
CA LYS A 148 -12.15 -9.38 9.44
C LYS A 148 -10.79 -10.06 9.22
N ASN A 149 -10.54 -10.57 8.00
CA ASN A 149 -9.24 -11.14 7.65
C ASN A 149 -8.13 -10.08 7.72
N TRP A 150 -8.41 -8.86 7.26
CA TRP A 150 -7.48 -7.73 7.37
C TRP A 150 -7.16 -7.40 8.83
N ILE A 151 -8.16 -7.33 9.71
CA ILE A 151 -7.97 -7.14 11.15
C ILE A 151 -7.09 -8.26 11.74
N ALA A 152 -7.30 -9.51 11.33
CA ALA A 152 -6.47 -10.63 11.77
C ALA A 152 -5.01 -10.50 11.28
N SER A 153 -4.78 -9.95 10.07
CA SER A 153 -3.44 -9.62 9.57
C SER A 153 -2.77 -8.55 10.45
N LEU A 154 -3.49 -7.50 10.81
CA LEU A 154 -2.98 -6.46 11.71
C LEU A 154 -2.60 -7.03 13.08
N ASP A 155 -3.37 -7.99 13.62
CA ASP A 155 -3.03 -8.67 14.87
C ASP A 155 -1.76 -9.52 14.75
N ARG A 156 -1.55 -10.19 13.61
CA ARG A 156 -0.31 -10.93 13.34
C ARG A 156 0.90 -10.00 13.24
N LEU A 157 0.77 -8.86 12.55
CA LEU A 157 1.84 -7.85 12.47
C LEU A 157 2.17 -7.27 13.86
N ALA A 158 1.16 -6.95 14.66
CA ALA A 158 1.36 -6.46 16.02
C ALA A 158 2.09 -7.48 16.92
N ALA A 159 1.81 -8.79 16.75
CA ALA A 159 2.44 -9.87 17.49
C ALA A 159 3.95 -10.01 17.21
N LEU A 160 4.45 -9.47 16.09
CA LEU A 160 5.90 -9.39 15.80
C LEU A 160 6.61 -8.34 16.67
N ASN A 161 5.86 -7.53 17.42
CA ASN A 161 6.38 -6.47 18.28
C ASN A 161 7.37 -5.54 17.57
N PRO A 162 6.99 -4.93 16.42
CA PRO A 162 7.88 -4.09 15.64
C PRO A 162 8.27 -2.81 16.41
N ALA A 163 9.48 -2.32 16.13
CA ALA A 163 9.94 -1.02 16.61
C ALA A 163 9.52 0.12 15.66
N ILE A 164 9.41 -0.17 14.36
CA ILE A 164 9.11 0.78 13.30
C ILE A 164 8.08 0.15 12.36
N VAL A 165 7.04 0.92 12.00
CA VAL A 165 6.03 0.49 11.01
C VAL A 165 5.85 1.58 9.97
N VAL A 166 6.23 1.27 8.73
CA VAL A 166 6.04 2.14 7.56
C VAL A 166 4.75 1.75 6.85
N ALA A 167 3.78 2.64 6.88
CA ALA A 167 2.50 2.47 6.20
C ALA A 167 2.61 2.76 4.70
N GLY A 168 1.75 2.15 3.88
CA GLY A 168 1.68 2.43 2.45
C GLY A 168 1.24 3.86 2.16
N HIS A 169 0.24 4.35 2.89
CA HIS A 169 -0.20 5.74 2.86
C HIS A 169 -0.05 6.40 4.23
N LYS A 170 0.55 7.58 4.22
CA LYS A 170 0.88 8.30 5.45
C LYS A 170 0.64 9.81 5.31
N LYS A 171 0.05 10.41 6.34
CA LYS A 171 0.00 11.87 6.44
C LYS A 171 1.43 12.44 6.49
N PRO A 172 1.75 13.48 5.71
CA PRO A 172 3.05 14.11 5.75
C PRO A 172 3.46 14.49 7.19
N GLY A 173 4.67 14.08 7.59
CA GLY A 173 5.21 14.33 8.94
C GLY A 173 4.71 13.40 10.04
N ALA A 174 3.78 12.46 9.77
CA ALA A 174 3.40 11.46 10.77
C ALA A 174 4.56 10.49 11.03
N PRO A 175 4.80 10.09 12.30
CA PRO A 175 5.90 9.18 12.63
C PRO A 175 5.60 7.75 12.20
N ASP A 176 6.64 6.98 11.88
CA ASP A 176 6.53 5.54 11.57
C ASP A 176 6.43 4.72 12.87
N SER A 177 5.30 4.88 13.56
CA SER A 177 5.04 4.29 14.87
C SER A 177 4.31 2.95 14.77
N PRO A 178 4.65 1.95 15.60
CA PRO A 178 3.88 0.71 15.72
C PRO A 178 2.42 0.91 16.10
N SER A 179 2.07 2.04 16.74
CA SER A 179 0.68 2.35 17.10
C SER A 179 -0.24 2.47 15.89
N THR A 180 0.32 2.73 14.68
CA THR A 180 -0.45 2.82 13.43
C THR A 180 -1.19 1.53 13.08
N ILE A 181 -0.68 0.37 13.52
CA ILE A 181 -1.37 -0.91 13.37
C ILE A 181 -2.72 -0.87 14.12
N GLN A 182 -2.72 -0.41 15.37
CA GLN A 182 -3.94 -0.33 16.17
C GLN A 182 -4.89 0.77 15.67
N ASP A 183 -4.36 1.88 15.16
CA ASP A 183 -5.16 2.94 14.58
C ASP A 183 -5.87 2.48 13.30
N THR A 184 -5.18 1.73 12.44
CA THR A 184 -5.75 1.09 11.24
C THR A 184 -6.85 0.09 11.63
N LYS A 185 -6.59 -0.76 12.63
CA LYS A 185 -7.58 -1.71 13.14
C LYS A 185 -8.84 -1.02 13.67
N ARG A 186 -8.66 0.04 14.45
CA ARG A 186 -9.77 0.84 14.97
C ARG A 186 -10.60 1.46 13.85
N TYR A 187 -9.95 2.02 12.84
CA TYR A 187 -10.64 2.59 11.68
C TYR A 187 -11.52 1.55 10.98
N LEU A 188 -11.03 0.33 10.73
CA LEU A 188 -11.82 -0.75 10.13
C LEU A 188 -13.02 -1.15 11.00
N GLN A 189 -12.83 -1.23 12.32
CA GLN A 189 -13.90 -1.56 13.27
C GLN A 189 -14.97 -0.48 13.31
N ASP A 190 -14.57 0.80 13.30
CA ASP A 190 -15.51 1.92 13.27
C ASP A 190 -16.25 1.98 11.93
N PHE A 191 -15.55 1.76 10.81
CA PHE A 191 -16.18 1.66 9.51
C PHE A 191 -17.26 0.55 9.48
N ASP A 192 -16.93 -0.67 9.93
CA ASP A 192 -17.87 -1.78 9.99
C ASP A 192 -19.07 -1.51 10.91
N ARG A 193 -18.85 -0.80 12.00
CA ARG A 193 -19.90 -0.41 12.94
C ARG A 193 -20.85 0.60 12.30
N LEU A 194 -20.31 1.65 11.70
CA LEU A 194 -21.07 2.74 11.11
C LEU A 194 -21.79 2.31 9.83
N GLN A 195 -21.18 1.48 9.00
CA GLN A 195 -21.78 0.95 7.77
C GLN A 195 -23.11 0.22 8.05
N LYS A 196 -23.26 -0.40 9.23
CA LYS A 196 -24.52 -1.09 9.61
C LYS A 196 -25.69 -0.15 9.91
N THR A 197 -25.41 1.09 10.24
CA THR A 197 -26.41 2.05 10.71
C THR A 197 -26.60 3.26 9.80
N ALA A 198 -25.59 3.58 8.98
CA ALA A 198 -25.67 4.67 8.02
C ALA A 198 -26.73 4.38 6.94
N LYS A 199 -27.52 5.39 6.60
CA LYS A 199 -28.61 5.30 5.62
C LYS A 199 -28.16 5.59 4.19
N SER A 200 -26.94 6.09 4.04
CA SER A 200 -26.30 6.40 2.75
C SER A 200 -24.79 6.43 2.90
N ASP A 201 -24.08 6.32 1.76
CA ASP A 201 -22.63 6.47 1.71
C ASP A 201 -22.19 7.86 2.19
N GLN A 202 -22.99 8.91 1.92
CA GLN A 202 -22.71 10.26 2.41
C GLN A 202 -22.78 10.33 3.94
N GLU A 203 -23.78 9.72 4.55
CA GLU A 203 -23.89 9.68 6.02
C GLU A 203 -22.72 8.91 6.64
N LEU A 204 -22.33 7.78 6.05
CA LEU A 204 -21.15 7.01 6.48
C LEU A 204 -19.87 7.84 6.36
N PHE A 205 -19.71 8.55 5.24
CA PHE A 205 -18.60 9.46 5.02
C PHE A 205 -18.52 10.55 6.09
N ASP A 206 -19.66 11.22 6.39
CA ASP A 206 -19.72 12.30 7.36
C ASP A 206 -19.36 11.78 8.76
N GLN A 207 -19.94 10.64 9.17
CA GLN A 207 -19.65 10.01 10.46
C GLN A 207 -18.18 9.58 10.59
N MET A 208 -17.59 8.99 9.56
CA MET A 208 -16.15 8.65 9.54
C MET A 208 -15.28 9.90 9.58
N THR A 209 -15.69 10.99 8.92
CA THR A 209 -14.97 12.26 8.93
C THR A 209 -15.00 12.92 10.31
N GLU A 210 -16.13 12.84 11.01
CA GLU A 210 -16.27 13.32 12.38
C GLU A 210 -15.39 12.55 13.38
N LEU A 211 -15.27 11.22 13.22
CA LEU A 211 -14.41 10.40 14.07
C LEU A 211 -12.92 10.61 13.80
N TYR A 212 -12.56 10.90 12.55
CA TYR A 212 -11.18 11.03 12.11
C TYR A 212 -10.91 12.39 11.46
N PRO A 213 -11.15 13.53 12.16
CA PRO A 213 -11.13 14.87 11.56
C PRO A 213 -9.76 15.32 11.09
N HIS A 214 -8.69 14.73 11.64
CA HIS A 214 -7.30 15.07 11.31
C HIS A 214 -6.65 14.12 10.31
N TRP A 215 -7.37 13.07 9.90
CA TRP A 215 -6.90 12.15 8.88
C TRP A 215 -7.01 12.80 7.51
N VAL A 216 -5.93 12.69 6.75
CA VAL A 216 -5.86 13.25 5.40
C VAL A 216 -6.24 12.17 4.38
N ALA A 217 -6.81 12.56 3.30
CA ALA A 217 -6.83 11.94 2.01
C ALA A 217 -7.65 12.79 1.06
N ASN A 218 -7.48 12.57 -0.20
CA ASN A 218 -8.36 13.08 -1.23
C ASN A 218 -9.82 12.68 -0.93
N GLN A 219 -10.73 13.65 -0.86
CA GLN A 219 -12.17 13.38 -0.62
C GLN A 219 -12.76 12.45 -1.69
N SER A 220 -12.29 12.56 -2.94
CA SER A 220 -12.68 11.65 -4.01
C SER A 220 -12.26 10.20 -3.74
N TRP A 221 -11.17 9.96 -3.03
CA TRP A 221 -10.74 8.63 -2.62
C TRP A 221 -11.76 7.94 -1.72
N LEU A 222 -12.38 8.68 -0.81
CA LEU A 222 -13.48 8.19 0.01
C LEU A 222 -14.74 7.88 -0.81
N MET A 223 -15.07 8.71 -1.80
CA MET A 223 -16.24 8.49 -2.66
C MET A 223 -16.07 7.26 -3.56
N PHE A 224 -14.83 6.95 -4.02
CA PHE A 224 -14.51 5.72 -4.74
C PHE A 224 -14.19 4.55 -3.81
N GLY A 225 -13.96 4.80 -2.53
CA GLY A 225 -13.54 3.83 -1.53
C GLY A 225 -14.68 3.16 -0.76
N PHE A 226 -15.94 3.46 -1.07
CA PHE A 226 -17.04 2.69 -0.48
C PHE A 226 -17.29 1.42 -1.31
N PRO A 227 -17.48 0.26 -0.64
CA PRO A 227 -17.93 -0.94 -1.32
C PRO A 227 -19.22 -0.63 -2.08
N GLN A 228 -19.21 -0.84 -3.39
CA GLN A 228 -20.44 -0.74 -4.17
C GLN A 228 -21.42 -1.83 -3.71
N PRO A 229 -22.74 -1.55 -3.69
CA PRO A 229 -23.75 -2.50 -3.23
C PRO A 229 -23.80 -3.77 -4.07
#